data_18ed17d5c05aedc26866cfed92b8006e
#
_entry.id   18ed17d5c05aedc26866cfed92b8006e
#
_cell.length_a   1.000
_cell.length_b   1.000
_cell.length_c   1.000
_cell.angle_alpha   90.00
_cell.angle_beta   90.00
_cell.angle_gamma   90.00
#
_symmetry.space_group_name_H-M   'P 1'
#
loop_
_entity.id
_entity.type
_entity.pdbx_description
1 polymer ?
#
loop_
_entity_poly.entity_id
_entity_poly.type
_entity_poly.pdbx_seq_one_letter_code
_entity_poly.pdbx_strand_id
1 'polypeptide(L)'
;MEKDIIKKLNEYKKTLEDIGSKLNIFEKENRLRELDAIINRPDFWTNVKNTKDILNEYKSLRKIIDEYSSIKENIDTLIEMASIDIDYVDSELYKLNSDIENLKISTILNGEFDSSNCYMEIHSGAGGTESNDWASMLYRMYIRYFEKNGYTYEEISRQDGEEVGIKGVTILVKGYYPFGYLKGETGVHRLVRISPFDSNSRRHTSFA
;
A
#
# COMPACT_ATOMS: atom_id res chain seq x y z
N MET A 1 -21.07 4.95 26.19
CA MET A 1 -21.19 4.46 24.83
C MET A 1 -21.30 5.61 23.82
N GLU A 2 -22.41 6.39 23.77
CA GLU A 2 -22.56 7.51 22.82
C GLU A 2 -21.43 8.57 22.96
N LYS A 3 -21.15 9.03 24.19
CA LYS A 3 -20.08 10.00 24.44
C LYS A 3 -18.69 9.48 24.04
N ASP A 4 -18.45 8.19 24.16
CA ASP A 4 -17.17 7.58 23.80
C ASP A 4 -17.01 7.48 22.27
N ILE A 5 -18.11 7.18 21.57
CA ILE A 5 -18.16 7.15 20.09
C ILE A 5 -17.94 8.54 19.52
N ILE A 6 -18.66 9.56 20.03
CA ILE A 6 -18.47 10.94 19.61
C ILE A 6 -17.04 11.43 19.88
N LYS A 7 -16.49 11.07 21.04
CA LYS A 7 -15.07 11.38 21.35
C LYS A 7 -14.14 10.78 20.30
N LYS A 8 -14.33 9.51 19.95
CA LYS A 8 -13.52 8.79 18.97
C LYS A 8 -13.65 9.40 17.56
N LEU A 9 -14.85 9.79 17.14
CA LEU A 9 -15.07 10.50 15.88
C LEU A 9 -14.33 11.86 15.83
N ASN A 10 -14.34 12.60 16.94
CA ASN A 10 -13.59 13.86 17.04
C ASN A 10 -12.06 13.63 17.03
N GLU A 11 -11.57 12.54 17.61
CA GLU A 11 -10.15 12.13 17.49
C GLU A 11 -9.79 11.79 16.03
N TYR A 12 -10.66 11.10 15.32
CA TYR A 12 -10.49 10.82 13.88
C TYR A 12 -10.50 12.11 13.04
N LYS A 13 -11.40 13.05 13.33
CA LYS A 13 -11.44 14.36 12.67
C LYS A 13 -10.12 15.12 12.82
N LYS A 14 -9.59 15.17 14.04
CA LYS A 14 -8.30 15.80 14.31
C LYS A 14 -7.15 15.09 13.57
N THR A 15 -7.15 13.76 13.59
CA THR A 15 -6.15 12.97 12.85
C THR A 15 -6.22 13.26 11.35
N LEU A 16 -7.42 13.38 10.78
CA LEU A 16 -7.60 13.71 9.37
C LEU A 16 -7.11 15.13 9.04
N GLU A 17 -7.32 16.11 9.92
CA GLU A 17 -6.79 17.47 9.77
C GLU A 17 -5.25 17.49 9.78
N ASP A 18 -4.62 16.72 10.67
CA ASP A 18 -3.17 16.55 10.70
C ASP A 18 -2.62 15.91 9.42
N ILE A 19 -3.32 14.90 8.89
CA ILE A 19 -3.01 14.26 7.60
C ILE A 19 -3.16 15.28 6.45
N GLY A 20 -4.25 16.04 6.42
CA GLY A 20 -4.50 17.06 5.41
C GLY A 20 -3.41 18.13 5.37
N SER A 21 -2.92 18.54 6.54
CA SER A 21 -1.79 19.47 6.66
C SER A 21 -0.50 18.89 6.10
N LYS A 22 -0.18 17.63 6.41
CA LYS A 22 1.01 16.94 5.90
C LYS A 22 0.94 16.69 4.39
N LEU A 23 -0.24 16.41 3.87
CA LEU A 23 -0.48 16.23 2.43
C LEU A 23 -0.51 17.56 1.67
N ASN A 24 -0.51 18.70 2.35
CA ASN A 24 -0.70 20.03 1.77
C ASN A 24 -1.96 20.07 0.89
N ILE A 25 -3.09 19.58 1.42
CA ILE A 25 -4.35 19.44 0.66
C ILE A 25 -4.76 20.79 0.05
N PHE A 26 -4.64 21.88 0.78
CA PHE A 26 -4.99 23.21 0.29
C PHE A 26 -4.17 23.60 -0.98
N GLU A 27 -2.88 23.34 -0.99
CA GLU A 27 -2.03 23.61 -2.17
C GLU A 27 -2.39 22.71 -3.34
N LYS A 28 -2.71 21.44 -3.07
CA LYS A 28 -3.16 20.48 -4.07
C LYS A 28 -4.49 20.88 -4.70
N GLU A 29 -5.43 21.37 -3.90
CA GLU A 29 -6.72 21.90 -4.39
C GLU A 29 -6.52 23.13 -5.29
N ASN A 30 -5.63 24.05 -4.92
CA ASN A 30 -5.30 25.21 -5.76
C ASN A 30 -4.67 24.73 -7.09
N ARG A 31 -3.73 23.80 -7.02
CA ARG A 31 -3.10 23.25 -8.22
C ARG A 31 -4.09 22.50 -9.11
N LEU A 32 -5.02 21.77 -8.53
CA LEU A 32 -6.09 21.10 -9.26
C LEU A 32 -6.97 22.10 -10.03
N ARG A 33 -7.32 23.24 -9.40
CA ARG A 33 -8.09 24.32 -10.07
C ARG A 33 -7.30 24.95 -11.25
N GLU A 34 -5.99 25.12 -11.09
CA GLU A 34 -5.14 25.60 -12.20
C GLU A 34 -5.14 24.61 -13.37
N LEU A 35 -4.98 23.31 -13.08
CA LEU A 35 -5.00 22.27 -14.09
C LEU A 35 -6.36 22.17 -14.78
N ASP A 36 -7.46 22.27 -14.03
CA ASP A 36 -8.82 22.36 -14.59
C ASP A 36 -8.96 23.52 -15.58
N ALA A 37 -8.45 24.69 -15.22
CA ALA A 37 -8.47 25.86 -16.12
C ALA A 37 -7.62 25.65 -17.38
N ILE A 38 -6.52 24.88 -17.29
CA ILE A 38 -5.68 24.53 -18.45
C ILE A 38 -6.38 23.51 -19.35
N ILE A 39 -6.93 22.43 -18.76
CA ILE A 39 -7.59 21.33 -19.48
C ILE A 39 -8.82 21.81 -20.26
N ASN A 40 -9.53 22.79 -19.71
CA ASN A 40 -10.73 23.37 -20.34
C ASN A 40 -10.42 24.38 -21.47
N ARG A 41 -9.17 24.66 -21.78
CA ARG A 41 -8.82 25.53 -22.92
C ARG A 41 -9.02 24.79 -24.25
N PRO A 42 -9.55 25.44 -25.29
CA PRO A 42 -9.77 24.80 -26.59
C PRO A 42 -8.49 24.28 -27.27
N ASP A 43 -7.35 24.92 -27.00
CA ASP A 43 -6.03 24.62 -27.57
C ASP A 43 -5.29 23.50 -26.80
N PHE A 44 -5.77 23.11 -25.63
CA PHE A 44 -5.12 22.08 -24.78
C PHE A 44 -4.93 20.76 -25.54
N TRP A 45 -5.91 20.33 -26.29
CA TRP A 45 -5.94 19.05 -26.99
C TRP A 45 -5.09 18.99 -28.27
N THR A 46 -4.58 20.13 -28.72
CA THR A 46 -3.75 20.21 -29.94
C THR A 46 -2.27 19.92 -29.69
N ASN A 47 -1.81 20.00 -28.42
CA ASN A 47 -0.41 19.80 -28.03
C ASN A 47 -0.19 18.48 -27.28
N VAL A 48 -0.03 17.38 -28.02
CA VAL A 48 0.00 15.99 -27.51
C VAL A 48 1.13 15.72 -26.49
N LYS A 49 2.28 16.40 -26.57
CA LYS A 49 3.44 16.09 -25.69
C LYS A 49 3.20 16.43 -24.22
N ASN A 50 2.58 17.56 -23.92
CA ASN A 50 2.36 17.99 -22.52
C ASN A 50 1.01 17.53 -21.95
N THR A 51 0.07 17.15 -22.82
CA THR A 51 -1.29 16.76 -22.43
C THR A 51 -1.30 15.53 -21.51
N LYS A 52 -0.47 14.52 -21.79
CA LYS A 52 -0.39 13.29 -21.01
C LYS A 52 0.10 13.54 -19.58
N ASP A 53 1.13 14.36 -19.43
CA ASP A 53 1.72 14.65 -18.11
C ASP A 53 0.77 15.49 -17.26
N ILE A 54 0.14 16.49 -17.85
CA ILE A 54 -0.90 17.32 -17.19
C ILE A 54 -2.08 16.46 -16.75
N LEU A 55 -2.58 15.57 -17.59
CA LEU A 55 -3.68 14.67 -17.24
C LEU A 55 -3.29 13.65 -16.15
N ASN A 56 -2.06 13.17 -16.15
CA ASN A 56 -1.58 12.28 -15.09
C ASN A 56 -1.47 13.02 -13.75
N GLU A 57 -0.90 14.25 -13.76
CA GLU A 57 -0.85 15.10 -12.58
C GLU A 57 -2.26 15.39 -12.04
N TYR A 58 -3.18 15.80 -12.92
CA TYR A 58 -4.58 16.05 -12.58
C TYR A 58 -5.26 14.85 -11.93
N LYS A 59 -5.15 13.67 -12.54
CA LYS A 59 -5.74 12.42 -11.98
C LYS A 59 -5.16 12.07 -10.63
N SER A 60 -3.85 12.22 -10.47
CA SER A 60 -3.17 11.92 -9.20
C SER A 60 -3.61 12.86 -8.08
N LEU A 61 -3.64 14.17 -8.33
CA LEU A 61 -4.09 15.16 -7.36
C LEU A 61 -5.57 14.96 -7.01
N ARG A 62 -6.42 14.76 -8.01
CA ARG A 62 -7.85 14.55 -7.81
C ARG A 62 -8.11 13.32 -6.93
N LYS A 63 -7.44 12.21 -7.19
CA LYS A 63 -7.58 11.01 -6.38
C LYS A 63 -7.32 11.26 -4.89
N ILE A 64 -6.21 11.95 -4.57
CA ILE A 64 -5.85 12.26 -3.17
C ILE A 64 -6.89 13.19 -2.52
N ILE A 65 -7.34 14.21 -3.25
CA ILE A 65 -8.33 15.17 -2.75
C ILE A 65 -9.69 14.49 -2.54
N ASP A 66 -10.13 13.67 -3.50
CA ASP A 66 -11.41 12.95 -3.42
C ASP A 66 -11.40 11.96 -2.24
N GLU A 67 -10.29 11.22 -2.02
CA GLU A 67 -10.14 10.32 -0.87
C GLU A 67 -10.22 11.09 0.46
N TYR A 68 -9.49 12.21 0.59
CA TYR A 68 -9.53 13.06 1.78
C TYR A 68 -10.93 13.62 2.05
N SER A 69 -11.57 14.18 1.03
CA SER A 69 -12.89 14.80 1.14
C SER A 69 -13.96 13.76 1.49
N SER A 70 -13.91 12.57 0.88
CA SER A 70 -14.85 11.48 1.17
C SER A 70 -14.77 11.04 2.64
N ILE A 71 -13.54 10.89 3.19
CA ILE A 71 -13.37 10.53 4.60
C ILE A 71 -13.88 11.64 5.51
N LYS A 72 -13.64 12.91 5.17
CA LYS A 72 -14.12 14.07 5.93
C LYS A 72 -15.64 14.11 5.99
N GLU A 73 -16.30 13.99 4.83
CA GLU A 73 -17.77 13.96 4.73
C GLU A 73 -18.35 12.77 5.51
N ASN A 74 -17.70 11.61 5.46
CA ASN A 74 -18.14 10.44 6.22
C ASN A 74 -18.04 10.68 7.74
N ILE A 75 -16.96 11.28 8.23
CA ILE A 75 -16.81 11.64 9.66
C ILE A 75 -17.92 12.61 10.08
N ASP A 76 -18.16 13.69 9.31
CA ASP A 76 -19.15 14.70 9.63
C ASP A 76 -20.57 14.08 9.63
N THR A 77 -20.89 13.21 8.66
CA THR A 77 -22.15 12.45 8.61
C THR A 77 -22.32 11.52 9.82
N LEU A 78 -21.28 10.79 10.21
CA LEU A 78 -21.34 9.88 11.38
C LEU A 78 -21.48 10.63 12.69
N ILE A 79 -20.92 11.84 12.82
CA ILE A 79 -21.14 12.72 13.99
C ILE A 79 -22.61 13.14 14.07
N GLU A 80 -23.24 13.53 12.97
CA GLU A 80 -24.65 13.90 12.93
C GLU A 80 -25.55 12.69 13.24
N MET A 81 -25.21 11.51 12.72
CA MET A 81 -25.97 10.29 12.93
C MET A 81 -25.81 9.69 14.33
N ALA A 82 -24.77 10.04 15.08
CA ALA A 82 -24.50 9.48 16.40
C ALA A 82 -25.65 9.71 17.42
N SER A 83 -26.45 10.76 17.24
CA SER A 83 -27.64 11.04 18.06
C SER A 83 -28.91 10.32 17.59
N ILE A 84 -28.90 9.71 16.38
CA ILE A 84 -30.04 9.09 15.73
C ILE A 84 -29.96 7.57 15.78
N ASP A 85 -28.81 7.01 15.36
CA ASP A 85 -28.56 5.57 15.27
C ASP A 85 -27.10 5.25 15.67
N ILE A 86 -26.92 5.03 16.95
CA ILE A 86 -25.58 4.78 17.53
C ILE A 86 -25.02 3.41 17.11
N ASP A 87 -25.85 2.41 16.88
CA ASP A 87 -25.43 1.07 16.51
C ASP A 87 -24.90 1.05 15.07
N TYR A 88 -25.55 1.80 14.18
CA TYR A 88 -25.02 2.00 12.83
C TYR A 88 -23.66 2.69 12.86
N VAL A 89 -23.51 3.77 13.63
CA VAL A 89 -22.25 4.51 13.74
C VAL A 89 -21.14 3.61 14.29
N ASP A 90 -21.40 2.79 15.29
CA ASP A 90 -20.40 1.86 15.86
C ASP A 90 -19.94 0.84 14.81
N SER A 91 -20.86 0.33 13.98
CA SER A 91 -20.53 -0.61 12.90
C SER A 91 -19.61 -0.01 11.82
N GLU A 92 -19.74 1.31 11.53
CA GLU A 92 -18.95 2.01 10.52
C GLU A 92 -17.57 2.47 11.03
N LEU A 93 -17.34 2.52 12.36
CA LEU A 93 -16.05 2.95 12.93
C LEU A 93 -14.87 2.13 12.46
N TYR A 94 -15.05 0.82 12.26
CA TYR A 94 -13.96 -0.04 11.79
C TYR A 94 -13.51 0.33 10.37
N LYS A 95 -14.47 0.55 9.48
CA LYS A 95 -14.22 0.95 8.10
C LYS A 95 -13.56 2.33 8.05
N LEU A 96 -14.13 3.29 8.79
CA LEU A 96 -13.57 4.63 8.88
C LEU A 96 -12.12 4.64 9.37
N ASN A 97 -11.80 3.84 10.40
CA ASN A 97 -10.43 3.70 10.88
C ASN A 97 -9.49 3.16 9.80
N SER A 98 -9.94 2.15 9.04
CA SER A 98 -9.16 1.59 7.93
C SER A 98 -8.90 2.63 6.84
N ASP A 99 -9.90 3.43 6.49
CA ASP A 99 -9.78 4.47 5.46
C ASP A 99 -8.80 5.58 5.89
N ILE A 100 -8.85 5.99 7.17
CA ILE A 100 -7.90 6.97 7.74
C ILE A 100 -6.47 6.42 7.76
N GLU A 101 -6.28 5.17 8.18
CA GLU A 101 -4.94 4.55 8.16
C GLU A 101 -4.40 4.40 6.74
N ASN A 102 -5.22 4.04 5.77
CA ASN A 102 -4.83 4.00 4.35
C ASN A 102 -4.41 5.38 3.85
N LEU A 103 -5.18 6.43 4.17
CA LEU A 103 -4.83 7.79 3.79
C LEU A 103 -3.53 8.26 4.47
N LYS A 104 -3.31 7.90 5.75
CA LYS A 104 -2.08 8.19 6.48
C LYS A 104 -0.85 7.56 5.83
N ILE A 105 -1.00 6.34 5.32
CA ILE A 105 0.08 5.66 4.60
C ILE A 105 0.46 6.42 3.34
N SER A 106 -0.50 6.99 2.61
CA SER A 106 -0.23 7.81 1.43
C SER A 106 0.61 9.06 1.75
N THR A 107 0.62 9.53 3.01
CA THR A 107 1.51 10.63 3.45
C THR A 107 2.96 10.20 3.60
N ILE A 108 3.20 8.93 3.89
CA ILE A 108 4.53 8.34 4.12
C ILE A 108 5.11 7.85 2.79
N LEU A 109 4.25 7.27 1.95
CA LEU A 109 4.61 6.73 0.64
C LEU A 109 4.42 7.80 -0.45
N ASN A 110 5.29 8.81 -0.45
CA ASN A 110 5.25 9.95 -1.37
C ASN A 110 6.39 9.97 -2.40
N GLY A 111 7.17 8.89 -2.50
CA GLY A 111 8.20 8.73 -3.51
C GLY A 111 7.59 8.57 -4.91
N GLU A 112 8.34 8.97 -5.94
CA GLU A 112 7.92 9.00 -7.34
C GLU A 112 7.31 7.67 -7.82
N PHE A 113 7.85 6.53 -7.34
CA PHE A 113 7.40 5.20 -7.75
C PHE A 113 6.55 4.47 -6.70
N ASP A 114 6.30 5.08 -5.55
CA ASP A 114 5.63 4.39 -4.43
C ASP A 114 4.24 3.87 -4.79
N SER A 115 3.50 4.57 -5.65
CA SER A 115 2.18 4.14 -6.14
C SER A 115 2.22 3.14 -7.29
N SER A 116 3.42 2.82 -7.82
CA SER A 116 3.59 1.93 -8.96
C SER A 116 3.45 0.46 -8.57
N ASN A 117 3.02 -0.36 -9.55
CA ASN A 117 3.20 -1.81 -9.45
C ASN A 117 4.69 -2.14 -9.38
N CYS A 118 5.04 -3.28 -8.79
CA CYS A 118 6.44 -3.68 -8.69
C CYS A 118 6.68 -5.13 -9.11
N TYR A 119 7.90 -5.39 -9.53
CA TYR A 119 8.43 -6.75 -9.62
C TYR A 119 9.16 -7.06 -8.31
N MET A 120 8.80 -8.19 -7.71
CA MET A 120 9.52 -8.75 -6.57
C MET A 120 10.27 -9.99 -7.03
N GLU A 121 11.57 -10.02 -6.76
CA GLU A 121 12.41 -11.17 -7.04
C GLU A 121 12.92 -11.77 -5.73
N ILE A 122 12.84 -13.07 -5.61
CA ILE A 122 13.37 -13.82 -4.47
C ILE A 122 14.36 -14.83 -5.04
N HIS A 123 15.61 -14.76 -4.57
CA HIS A 123 16.68 -15.67 -4.98
C HIS A 123 17.23 -16.37 -3.75
N SER A 124 17.46 -17.68 -3.88
CA SER A 124 18.21 -18.41 -2.86
C SER A 124 19.67 -17.94 -2.86
N GLY A 125 20.20 -17.68 -1.67
CA GLY A 125 21.59 -17.29 -1.47
C GLY A 125 22.50 -18.48 -1.11
N ALA A 126 23.53 -18.22 -0.31
CA ALA A 126 24.40 -19.26 0.18
C ALA A 126 23.68 -20.19 1.17
N GLY A 127 23.88 -21.51 1.01
CA GLY A 127 23.31 -22.55 1.90
C GLY A 127 22.72 -23.77 1.19
N GLY A 128 22.84 -23.87 -0.13
CA GLY A 128 22.36 -25.03 -0.91
C GLY A 128 20.88 -25.29 -0.71
N THR A 129 20.51 -26.55 -0.42
CA THR A 129 19.14 -27.01 -0.20
C THR A 129 18.39 -26.19 0.88
N GLU A 130 19.08 -25.81 1.96
CA GLU A 130 18.51 -24.95 3.01
C GLU A 130 18.12 -23.57 2.51
N SER A 131 18.92 -22.94 1.65
CA SER A 131 18.61 -21.62 1.11
C SER A 131 17.46 -21.67 0.11
N ASN A 132 17.34 -22.75 -0.67
CA ASN A 132 16.20 -22.96 -1.57
C ASN A 132 14.90 -23.12 -0.77
N ASP A 133 14.93 -23.85 0.34
CA ASP A 133 13.75 -23.97 1.21
C ASP A 133 13.41 -22.64 1.88
N TRP A 134 14.42 -21.88 2.33
CA TRP A 134 14.20 -20.53 2.88
C TRP A 134 13.57 -19.59 1.86
N ALA A 135 14.06 -19.56 0.62
CA ALA A 135 13.43 -18.78 -0.45
C ALA A 135 11.96 -19.18 -0.69
N SER A 136 11.65 -20.49 -0.61
CA SER A 136 10.27 -20.98 -0.69
C SER A 136 9.41 -20.54 0.49
N MET A 137 9.97 -20.45 1.70
CA MET A 137 9.26 -19.95 2.87
C MET A 137 8.95 -18.44 2.73
N LEU A 138 9.92 -17.65 2.27
CA LEU A 138 9.71 -16.22 1.97
C LEU A 138 8.65 -16.03 0.89
N TYR A 139 8.72 -16.77 -0.20
CA TYR A 139 7.70 -16.75 -1.26
C TYR A 139 6.31 -16.97 -0.69
N ARG A 140 6.09 -18.03 0.10
CA ARG A 140 4.79 -18.32 0.73
C ARG A 140 4.35 -17.21 1.70
N MET A 141 5.29 -16.61 2.43
CA MET A 141 5.00 -15.48 3.33
C MET A 141 4.48 -14.28 2.55
N TYR A 142 5.16 -13.90 1.45
CA TYR A 142 4.74 -12.75 0.64
C TYR A 142 3.44 -13.01 -0.11
N ILE A 143 3.21 -14.20 -0.64
CA ILE A 143 1.92 -14.55 -1.27
C ILE A 143 0.76 -14.35 -0.28
N ARG A 144 0.88 -14.86 0.95
CA ARG A 144 -0.13 -14.64 2.00
C ARG A 144 -0.30 -13.18 2.37
N TYR A 145 0.79 -12.42 2.38
CA TYR A 145 0.74 -10.98 2.59
C TYR A 145 -0.03 -10.28 1.46
N PHE A 146 0.20 -10.65 0.21
CA PHE A 146 -0.52 -10.10 -0.94
C PHE A 146 -2.01 -10.39 -0.86
N GLU A 147 -2.39 -11.62 -0.60
CA GLU A 147 -3.79 -12.04 -0.46
C GLU A 147 -4.49 -11.26 0.68
N LYS A 148 -3.84 -11.17 1.84
CA LYS A 148 -4.38 -10.46 3.01
C LYS A 148 -4.61 -8.97 2.76
N ASN A 149 -3.76 -8.33 1.95
CA ASN A 149 -3.81 -6.89 1.67
C ASN A 149 -4.50 -6.56 0.34
N GLY A 150 -5.13 -7.53 -0.31
CA GLY A 150 -5.90 -7.33 -1.54
C GLY A 150 -5.05 -7.01 -2.77
N TYR A 151 -3.76 -7.37 -2.75
CA TYR A 151 -2.91 -7.30 -3.93
C TYR A 151 -3.24 -8.43 -4.90
N THR A 152 -3.21 -8.12 -6.18
CA THR A 152 -3.16 -9.16 -7.23
C THR A 152 -1.71 -9.41 -7.61
N TYR A 153 -1.36 -10.67 -7.85
CA TYR A 153 0.00 -11.03 -8.20
C TYR A 153 0.02 -12.02 -9.36
N GLU A 154 1.11 -12.02 -10.11
CA GLU A 154 1.35 -12.89 -11.25
C GLU A 154 2.79 -13.39 -11.19
N GLU A 155 2.97 -14.69 -11.19
CA GLU A 155 4.29 -15.32 -11.25
C GLU A 155 4.79 -15.25 -12.71
N ILE A 156 5.82 -14.43 -12.93
CA ILE A 156 6.39 -14.20 -14.27
C ILE A 156 7.39 -15.28 -14.64
N SER A 157 8.23 -15.66 -13.68
CA SER A 157 9.19 -16.73 -13.85
C SER A 157 9.44 -17.43 -12.53
N ARG A 158 9.76 -18.72 -12.59
CA ARG A 158 10.11 -19.52 -11.46
C ARG A 158 11.16 -20.56 -11.84
N GLN A 159 12.15 -20.72 -10.99
CA GLN A 159 13.15 -21.76 -11.06
C GLN A 159 13.12 -22.52 -9.74
N ASP A 160 12.72 -23.78 -9.77
CA ASP A 160 12.73 -24.62 -8.59
C ASP A 160 14.17 -25.09 -8.24
N GLY A 161 14.38 -25.41 -6.97
CA GLY A 161 15.60 -26.06 -6.52
C GLY A 161 15.70 -27.50 -7.02
N GLU A 162 16.92 -28.03 -7.06
CA GLU A 162 17.14 -29.38 -7.58
C GLU A 162 16.46 -30.47 -6.73
N GLU A 163 16.42 -30.31 -5.41
CA GLU A 163 15.83 -31.27 -4.49
C GLU A 163 14.54 -30.70 -3.85
N VAL A 164 14.61 -29.48 -3.33
CA VAL A 164 13.52 -28.80 -2.66
C VAL A 164 13.59 -27.28 -2.84
N GLY A 165 12.47 -26.62 -2.63
CA GLY A 165 12.40 -25.17 -2.53
C GLY A 165 12.50 -24.46 -3.87
N ILE A 166 12.87 -23.20 -3.83
CA ILE A 166 12.92 -22.29 -4.99
C ILE A 166 14.34 -21.72 -5.10
N LYS A 167 14.91 -21.80 -6.30
CA LYS A 167 16.20 -21.17 -6.63
C LYS A 167 16.02 -19.69 -6.98
N GLY A 168 14.93 -19.37 -7.67
CA GLY A 168 14.56 -18.00 -8.00
C GLY A 168 13.10 -17.89 -8.44
N VAL A 169 12.45 -16.79 -8.12
CA VAL A 169 11.09 -16.48 -8.58
C VAL A 169 10.95 -14.98 -8.78
N THR A 170 10.28 -14.58 -9.87
CA THR A 170 9.91 -13.20 -10.16
C THR A 170 8.39 -13.08 -10.15
N ILE A 171 7.87 -12.15 -9.37
CA ILE A 171 6.45 -11.91 -9.17
C ILE A 171 6.12 -10.48 -9.54
N LEU A 172 5.14 -10.26 -10.41
CA LEU A 172 4.55 -8.95 -10.65
C LEU A 172 3.44 -8.72 -9.62
N VAL A 173 3.58 -7.68 -8.79
CA VAL A 173 2.61 -7.31 -7.76
C VAL A 173 1.87 -6.05 -8.18
N LYS A 174 0.53 -6.11 -8.16
CA LYS A 174 -0.36 -5.02 -8.59
C LYS A 174 -1.34 -4.68 -7.47
N GLY A 175 -1.61 -3.39 -7.25
CA GLY A 175 -2.58 -2.95 -6.25
C GLY A 175 -2.33 -1.54 -5.74
N TYR A 176 -2.64 -1.30 -4.45
CA TYR A 176 -2.49 0.00 -3.83
C TYR A 176 -1.09 0.15 -3.23
N TYR A 177 -0.24 0.99 -3.83
CA TYR A 177 1.14 1.30 -3.40
C TYR A 177 2.07 0.07 -3.21
N PRO A 178 2.05 -0.96 -4.06
CA PRO A 178 2.82 -2.18 -3.80
C PRO A 178 4.32 -1.91 -3.76
N PHE A 179 4.87 -1.07 -4.65
CA PHE A 179 6.29 -0.70 -4.60
C PHE A 179 6.65 0.04 -3.31
N GLY A 180 5.82 0.98 -2.89
CA GLY A 180 6.05 1.76 -1.67
C GLY A 180 6.16 0.88 -0.42
N TYR A 181 5.29 -0.11 -0.29
CA TYR A 181 5.32 -1.06 0.83
C TYR A 181 6.47 -2.06 0.76
N LEU A 182 6.82 -2.50 -0.44
CA LEU A 182 7.77 -3.61 -0.62
C LEU A 182 9.22 -3.15 -0.84
N LYS A 183 9.47 -1.88 -1.20
CA LYS A 183 10.82 -1.36 -1.43
C LYS A 183 11.77 -1.53 -0.24
N GLY A 184 11.23 -1.52 0.98
CA GLY A 184 11.98 -1.73 2.21
C GLY A 184 12.42 -3.18 2.45
N GLU A 185 11.83 -4.13 1.73
CA GLU A 185 12.15 -5.56 1.82
C GLU A 185 13.38 -5.94 0.98
N THR A 186 13.91 -5.02 0.18
CA THR A 186 15.11 -5.25 -0.62
C THR A 186 16.33 -5.47 0.27
N GLY A 187 16.92 -6.66 0.20
CA GLY A 187 18.09 -6.98 0.99
C GLY A 187 18.28 -8.49 1.20
N VAL A 188 19.14 -8.84 2.12
CA VAL A 188 19.46 -10.23 2.44
C VAL A 188 18.66 -10.68 3.67
N HIS A 189 17.82 -11.68 3.49
CA HIS A 189 17.02 -12.29 4.53
C HIS A 189 17.74 -13.51 5.11
N ARG A 190 17.99 -13.47 6.41
CA ARG A 190 18.72 -14.51 7.14
C ARG A 190 17.80 -15.41 7.93
N LEU A 191 17.91 -16.72 7.76
CA LEU A 191 17.27 -17.73 8.58
C LEU A 191 18.31 -18.49 9.42
N VAL A 192 18.03 -18.67 10.72
CA VAL A 192 18.83 -19.53 11.60
C VAL A 192 17.86 -20.52 12.27
N ARG A 193 18.00 -21.79 11.95
CA ARG A 193 17.16 -22.87 12.50
C ARG A 193 17.93 -24.18 12.61
N ILE A 194 17.34 -25.16 13.32
CA ILE A 194 17.77 -26.55 13.19
C ILE A 194 17.37 -27.03 11.79
N SER A 195 18.34 -27.56 11.04
CA SER A 195 18.11 -28.00 9.66
C SER A 195 17.25 -29.28 9.62
N PRO A 196 16.13 -29.27 8.85
CA PRO A 196 15.38 -30.50 8.59
C PRO A 196 16.09 -31.44 7.60
N PHE A 197 17.16 -30.96 6.93
CA PHE A 197 17.95 -31.71 5.94
C PHE A 197 19.24 -32.27 6.53
N ASP A 198 19.62 -31.91 7.77
CA ASP A 198 20.81 -32.40 8.45
C ASP A 198 20.47 -33.56 9.39
N SER A 199 20.98 -34.74 9.09
CA SER A 199 20.77 -35.94 9.89
C SER A 199 21.22 -35.80 11.36
N ASN A 200 22.16 -34.88 11.62
CA ASN A 200 22.68 -34.60 12.97
C ASN A 200 21.91 -33.49 13.70
N SER A 201 20.80 -32.97 13.11
CA SER A 201 19.97 -31.92 13.71
C SER A 201 20.76 -30.66 14.13
N ARG A 202 21.80 -30.32 13.39
CA ARG A 202 22.63 -29.14 13.68
C ARG A 202 21.91 -27.85 13.26
N ARG A 203 22.32 -26.77 13.91
CA ARG A 203 21.83 -25.43 13.58
C ARG A 203 22.55 -24.89 12.34
N HIS A 204 21.78 -24.52 11.33
CA HIS A 204 22.26 -23.95 10.09
C HIS A 204 21.82 -22.49 9.92
N THR A 205 22.61 -21.74 9.17
CA THR A 205 22.29 -20.38 8.74
C THR A 205 22.15 -20.37 7.22
N SER A 206 21.05 -19.82 6.72
CA SER A 206 20.76 -19.72 5.30
C SER A 206 20.39 -18.28 4.93
N PHE A 207 20.60 -17.94 3.69
CA PHE A 207 20.34 -16.60 3.15
C PHE A 207 19.51 -16.71 1.87
N ALA A 208 18.65 -15.70 1.69
CA ALA A 208 17.91 -15.49 0.46
C ALA A 208 17.81 -13.99 0.19
#